data_ecafe6bc09d62ecabf35168d9f774e66
#
_entry.id   ecafe6bc09d62ecabf35168d9f774e66
#
_cell.length_a   1.000
_cell.length_b   1.000
_cell.length_c   1.000
_cell.angle_alpha   90.00
_cell.angle_beta   90.00
_cell.angle_gamma   90.00
#
_symmetry.space_group_name_H-M   'P 1'
#
loop_
_entity.id
_entity.type
_entity.pdbx_description
1 polymer ?
#
loop_
_entity_poly.entity_id
_entity_poly.type
_entity_poly.pdbx_seq_one_letter_code
_entity_poly.pdbx_strand_id
1 'polypeptide(L)'
;QYAPLFDYVRSRPQLRTNTIIIVSSDNGPEPGAGLAGPFRGHKGTLYEGGFREPFIVWAPGFMSESARGTTNDRSVLSAMDLLPSFARLAGVQLPTGLQFDGEDFSETLLGRKAQTRTRPLFWNRQPDRPGSNGDRWPDLAMREGDWKLLLMEDGTQPQLYNLANDPGEAQNQAANHPDLVKRLSGQLLGWRKTLPITLNVTPSASTRAANQAQDTFVNPI
;
A
#
# COMPACT_ATOMS: atom_id res chain seq x y z
N GLN A 1 11.51 -19.76 5.26
CA GLN A 1 11.86 -19.16 6.57
C GLN A 1 10.67 -19.02 7.51
N TYR A 2 9.42 -18.92 7.01
CA TYR A 2 8.21 -18.77 7.84
C TYR A 2 7.62 -20.10 8.35
N ALA A 3 8.00 -21.25 7.78
CA ALA A 3 7.45 -22.55 8.14
C ALA A 3 7.45 -22.83 9.67
N PRO A 4 8.55 -22.58 10.42
CA PRO A 4 8.57 -22.82 11.85
C PRO A 4 7.49 -22.04 12.63
N LEU A 5 7.20 -20.79 12.22
CA LEU A 5 6.14 -19.99 12.83
C LEU A 5 4.75 -20.61 12.61
N PHE A 6 4.45 -20.99 11.37
CA PHE A 6 3.18 -21.66 11.04
C PHE A 6 3.03 -23.00 11.77
N ASP A 7 4.10 -23.81 11.85
CA ASP A 7 4.09 -25.09 12.54
C ASP A 7 3.95 -24.91 14.05
N TYR A 8 4.56 -23.89 14.61
CA TYR A 8 4.40 -23.54 16.04
C TYR A 8 2.93 -23.23 16.38
N VAL A 9 2.27 -22.39 15.60
CA VAL A 9 0.86 -22.05 15.81
C VAL A 9 -0.04 -23.24 15.49
N ARG A 10 0.21 -23.96 14.39
CA ARG A 10 -0.58 -25.09 13.95
C ARG A 10 -0.62 -26.24 14.95
N SER A 11 0.50 -26.52 15.63
CA SER A 11 0.63 -27.60 16.60
C SER A 11 -0.04 -27.32 17.96
N ARG A 12 -0.51 -26.08 18.19
CA ARG A 12 -1.13 -25.66 19.46
C ARG A 12 -2.58 -25.29 19.25
N PRO A 13 -3.55 -26.13 19.67
CA PRO A 13 -4.98 -25.91 19.40
C PRO A 13 -5.47 -24.53 19.83
N GLN A 14 -5.07 -24.05 21.01
CA GLN A 14 -5.48 -22.75 21.55
C GLN A 14 -4.94 -21.57 20.71
N LEU A 15 -3.76 -21.69 20.12
CA LEU A 15 -3.23 -20.67 19.19
C LEU A 15 -3.88 -20.82 17.82
N ARG A 16 -3.97 -22.04 17.31
CA ARG A 16 -4.56 -22.29 15.99
C ARG A 16 -5.98 -21.77 15.84
N THR A 17 -6.76 -21.78 16.90
CA THR A 17 -8.15 -21.30 16.90
C THR A 17 -8.27 -19.79 17.14
N ASN A 18 -7.21 -19.13 17.61
CA ASN A 18 -7.26 -17.72 18.01
C ASN A 18 -6.09 -16.89 17.47
N THR A 19 -5.57 -17.26 16.31
CA THR A 19 -4.45 -16.52 15.69
C THR A 19 -4.73 -16.26 14.21
N ILE A 20 -4.46 -15.03 13.80
CA ILE A 20 -4.42 -14.60 12.40
C ILE A 20 -2.96 -14.26 12.07
N ILE A 21 -2.40 -14.89 11.04
CA ILE A 21 -1.09 -14.55 10.50
C ILE A 21 -1.30 -13.87 9.15
N ILE A 22 -0.72 -12.69 9.00
CA ILE A 22 -0.69 -11.97 7.74
C ILE A 22 0.76 -11.89 7.28
N VAL A 23 0.99 -12.22 6.00
CA VAL A 23 2.29 -12.09 5.34
C VAL A 23 2.12 -11.15 4.17
N SER A 24 2.91 -10.09 4.16
CA SER A 24 2.98 -9.09 3.09
C SER A 24 4.40 -8.56 2.99
N SER A 25 4.74 -7.92 1.88
CA SER A 25 5.92 -7.06 1.80
C SER A 25 5.55 -5.63 2.23
N ASP A 26 6.53 -4.81 2.55
CA ASP A 26 6.36 -3.40 2.90
C ASP A 26 6.32 -2.50 1.66
N ASN A 27 6.99 -2.91 0.59
CA ASN A 27 7.07 -2.21 -0.70
C ASN A 27 7.56 -3.16 -1.81
N GLY A 28 7.50 -2.68 -3.04
CA GLY A 28 8.00 -3.38 -4.21
C GLY A 28 9.49 -3.69 -4.17
N PRO A 29 9.98 -4.50 -5.11
CA PRO A 29 11.36 -4.98 -5.13
C PRO A 29 12.35 -3.83 -5.27
N GLU A 30 13.49 -3.96 -4.62
CA GLU A 30 14.64 -3.06 -4.81
C GLU A 30 15.15 -3.20 -6.25
N PRO A 31 15.45 -2.10 -6.96
CA PRO A 31 16.03 -2.14 -8.30
C PRO A 31 17.26 -3.03 -8.39
N GLY A 32 17.28 -3.95 -9.34
CA GLY A 32 18.39 -4.89 -9.55
C GLY A 32 18.41 -6.10 -8.62
N ALA A 33 17.56 -6.17 -7.59
CA ALA A 33 17.50 -7.29 -6.64
C ALA A 33 16.24 -8.15 -6.77
N GLY A 34 15.23 -7.68 -7.51
CA GLY A 34 13.99 -8.39 -7.70
C GLY A 34 13.18 -7.86 -8.87
N LEU A 35 12.05 -8.53 -9.15
CA LEU A 35 11.11 -8.14 -10.20
C LEU A 35 9.71 -7.97 -9.62
N ALA A 36 9.01 -6.92 -10.04
CA ALA A 36 7.62 -6.65 -9.67
C ALA A 36 6.61 -7.49 -10.48
N GLY A 37 7.06 -8.53 -11.17
CA GLY A 37 6.21 -9.30 -12.08
C GLY A 37 5.75 -8.46 -13.27
N PRO A 38 4.43 -8.45 -13.59
CA PRO A 38 3.91 -7.68 -14.72
C PRO A 38 3.75 -6.19 -14.42
N PHE A 39 3.99 -5.75 -13.18
CA PHE A 39 3.72 -4.39 -12.75
C PHE A 39 4.88 -3.47 -13.06
N ARG A 40 4.54 -2.24 -13.48
CA ARG A 40 5.51 -1.19 -13.74
C ARG A 40 6.12 -0.66 -12.44
N GLY A 41 7.38 -0.27 -12.49
CA GLY A 41 8.07 0.38 -11.38
C GLY A 41 8.71 -0.59 -10.40
N HIS A 42 9.10 -0.06 -9.26
CA HIS A 42 9.86 -0.74 -8.22
C HIS A 42 9.78 0.10 -6.94
N LYS A 43 10.37 -0.35 -5.85
CA LYS A 43 10.50 0.40 -4.59
C LYS A 43 10.86 1.85 -4.83
N GLY A 44 10.13 2.75 -4.19
CA GLY A 44 10.31 4.20 -4.31
C GLY A 44 9.54 4.86 -5.46
N THR A 45 8.78 4.10 -6.27
CA THR A 45 7.88 4.65 -7.29
C THR A 45 6.42 4.52 -6.89
N LEU A 46 5.54 5.34 -7.47
CA LEU A 46 4.09 5.27 -7.26
C LEU A 46 3.36 4.43 -8.31
N TYR A 47 4.08 3.69 -9.14
CA TYR A 47 3.51 2.67 -10.01
C TYR A 47 3.17 1.40 -9.22
N GLU A 48 2.31 0.55 -9.77
CA GLU A 48 1.85 -0.68 -9.09
C GLU A 48 3.01 -1.54 -8.60
N GLY A 49 4.11 -1.65 -9.34
CA GLY A 49 5.30 -2.39 -8.93
C GLY A 49 6.07 -1.79 -7.75
N GLY A 50 5.72 -0.57 -7.33
CA GLY A 50 6.33 0.07 -6.16
C GLY A 50 5.63 -0.24 -4.83
N PHE A 51 4.34 -0.58 -4.86
CA PHE A 51 3.54 -0.73 -3.63
C PHE A 51 2.39 -1.76 -3.72
N ARG A 52 2.16 -2.40 -4.87
CA ARG A 52 1.21 -3.51 -4.96
C ARG A 52 1.90 -4.80 -4.54
N GLU A 53 1.61 -5.22 -3.31
CA GLU A 53 2.31 -6.31 -2.66
C GLU A 53 1.45 -7.58 -2.53
N PRO A 54 2.06 -8.76 -2.49
CA PRO A 54 1.38 -9.97 -2.06
C PRO A 54 0.80 -9.78 -0.67
N PHE A 55 -0.44 -10.20 -0.47
CA PHE A 55 -1.11 -10.14 0.81
C PHE A 55 -1.77 -11.48 1.12
N ILE A 56 -1.21 -12.21 2.07
CA ILE A 56 -1.62 -13.57 2.42
C ILE A 56 -2.15 -13.58 3.84
N VAL A 57 -3.37 -14.10 4.01
CA VAL A 57 -3.99 -14.26 5.33
C VAL A 57 -4.11 -15.75 5.64
N TRP A 58 -3.62 -16.15 6.82
CA TRP A 58 -3.77 -17.48 7.36
C TRP A 58 -4.43 -17.40 8.74
N ALA A 59 -5.66 -17.90 8.86
CA ALA A 59 -6.48 -17.78 10.06
C ALA A 59 -7.40 -19.01 10.23
N PRO A 60 -6.85 -20.21 10.52
CA PRO A 60 -7.59 -21.46 10.44
C PRO A 60 -8.74 -21.57 11.43
N GLY A 61 -8.73 -20.80 12.52
CA GLY A 61 -9.83 -20.74 13.50
C GLY A 61 -10.97 -19.80 13.12
N PHE A 62 -10.77 -18.95 12.12
CA PHE A 62 -11.72 -17.91 11.72
C PHE A 62 -12.25 -18.08 10.30
N MET A 63 -11.46 -18.71 9.44
CA MET A 63 -11.81 -18.95 8.04
C MET A 63 -12.63 -20.24 7.90
N SER A 64 -13.67 -20.20 7.05
CA SER A 64 -14.34 -21.41 6.60
C SER A 64 -13.41 -22.28 5.74
N GLU A 65 -13.72 -23.58 5.61
CA GLU A 65 -12.96 -24.46 4.74
C GLU A 65 -13.01 -24.02 3.27
N SER A 66 -14.15 -23.49 2.83
CA SER A 66 -14.32 -22.96 1.48
C SER A 66 -13.48 -21.74 1.17
N ALA A 67 -13.01 -20.99 2.18
CA ALA A 67 -12.15 -19.84 2.00
C ALA A 67 -10.65 -20.21 1.93
N ARG A 68 -10.29 -21.44 2.32
CA ARG A 68 -8.90 -21.89 2.36
C ARG A 68 -8.38 -22.15 0.95
N GLY A 69 -7.17 -21.65 0.67
CA GLY A 69 -6.52 -21.81 -0.64
C GLY A 69 -7.19 -21.03 -1.77
N THR A 70 -8.06 -20.08 -1.44
CA THR A 70 -8.70 -19.20 -2.43
C THR A 70 -7.88 -17.92 -2.64
N THR A 71 -8.12 -17.27 -3.76
CA THR A 71 -7.58 -15.95 -4.09
C THR A 71 -8.71 -14.95 -4.22
N ASN A 72 -8.52 -13.75 -3.70
CA ASN A 72 -9.41 -12.60 -3.92
C ASN A 72 -8.67 -11.56 -4.77
N ASP A 73 -9.06 -11.42 -6.00
CA ASP A 73 -8.53 -10.50 -7.01
C ASP A 73 -9.41 -9.26 -7.23
N ARG A 74 -10.52 -9.14 -6.46
CA ARG A 74 -11.52 -8.08 -6.62
C ARG A 74 -11.44 -6.99 -5.57
N SER A 75 -10.98 -7.33 -4.36
CA SER A 75 -10.92 -6.36 -3.27
C SER A 75 -9.59 -5.61 -3.27
N VAL A 76 -9.66 -4.30 -3.11
CA VAL A 76 -8.49 -3.43 -2.99
C VAL A 76 -8.30 -3.06 -1.53
N LEU A 77 -7.28 -3.65 -0.89
CA LEU A 77 -6.90 -3.37 0.49
C LEU A 77 -5.71 -2.42 0.54
N SER A 78 -5.65 -1.67 1.63
CA SER A 78 -4.51 -0.86 2.03
C SER A 78 -4.13 -1.20 3.47
N ALA A 79 -2.88 -0.96 3.88
CA ALA A 79 -2.45 -1.15 5.25
C ALA A 79 -3.29 -0.34 6.26
N MET A 80 -3.85 0.79 5.84
CA MET A 80 -4.76 1.62 6.64
C MET A 80 -6.03 0.86 7.07
N ASP A 81 -6.46 -0.15 6.31
CA ASP A 81 -7.66 -0.94 6.59
C ASP A 81 -7.46 -1.95 7.72
N LEU A 82 -6.22 -2.25 8.07
CA LEU A 82 -5.91 -3.24 9.11
C LEU A 82 -6.42 -2.82 10.48
N LEU A 83 -6.27 -1.53 10.84
CA LEU A 83 -6.72 -1.05 12.14
C LEU A 83 -8.24 -1.21 12.34
N PRO A 84 -9.12 -0.66 11.49
CA PRO A 84 -10.56 -0.84 11.64
C PRO A 84 -10.98 -2.30 11.53
N SER A 85 -10.35 -3.08 10.65
CA SER A 85 -10.66 -4.51 10.48
C SER A 85 -10.29 -5.32 11.71
N PHE A 86 -9.11 -5.11 12.30
CA PHE A 86 -8.70 -5.83 13.51
C PHE A 86 -9.49 -5.41 14.73
N ALA A 87 -9.83 -4.13 14.88
CA ALA A 87 -10.72 -3.68 15.94
C ALA A 87 -12.08 -4.42 15.87
N ARG A 88 -12.63 -4.51 14.65
CA ARG A 88 -13.87 -5.26 14.41
C ARG A 88 -13.74 -6.75 14.79
N LEU A 89 -12.65 -7.40 14.34
CA LEU A 89 -12.41 -8.83 14.63
C LEU A 89 -12.17 -9.11 16.13
N ALA A 90 -11.54 -8.17 16.82
CA ALA A 90 -11.29 -8.25 18.26
C ALA A 90 -12.50 -7.82 19.12
N GLY A 91 -13.60 -7.37 18.52
CA GLY A 91 -14.75 -6.83 19.24
C GLY A 91 -14.46 -5.51 19.96
N VAL A 92 -13.41 -4.80 19.56
CA VAL A 92 -13.00 -3.50 20.14
C VAL A 92 -13.72 -2.39 19.42
N GLN A 93 -14.31 -1.47 20.19
CA GLN A 93 -14.90 -0.25 19.63
C GLN A 93 -13.82 0.80 19.43
N LEU A 94 -13.72 1.32 18.21
CA LEU A 94 -12.84 2.45 17.93
C LEU A 94 -13.39 3.73 18.57
N PRO A 95 -12.53 4.68 18.98
CA PRO A 95 -12.98 5.93 19.59
C PRO A 95 -13.94 6.69 18.68
N THR A 96 -15.03 7.17 19.26
CA THR A 96 -15.99 8.05 18.57
C THR A 96 -15.35 9.42 18.31
N GLY A 97 -15.66 10.00 17.16
CA GLY A 97 -15.13 11.33 16.78
C GLY A 97 -13.78 11.31 16.05
N LEU A 98 -13.12 10.17 15.93
CA LEU A 98 -11.97 10.02 15.06
C LEU A 98 -12.41 9.54 13.68
N GLN A 99 -11.84 10.14 12.63
CA GLN A 99 -11.99 9.67 11.27
C GLN A 99 -10.76 8.83 10.91
N PHE A 100 -11.01 7.59 10.52
CA PHE A 100 -9.95 6.69 10.04
C PHE A 100 -9.93 6.72 8.51
N ASP A 101 -8.74 6.74 7.92
CA ASP A 101 -8.57 6.66 6.46
C ASP A 101 -8.89 5.27 5.93
N GLY A 102 -8.68 4.22 6.72
CA GLY A 102 -9.00 2.84 6.39
C GLY A 102 -10.49 2.51 6.48
N GLU A 103 -10.89 1.47 5.77
CA GLU A 103 -12.23 0.86 5.81
C GLU A 103 -12.18 -0.50 6.52
N ASP A 104 -13.30 -0.95 7.09
CA ASP A 104 -13.41 -2.29 7.68
C ASP A 104 -13.50 -3.34 6.57
N PHE A 105 -12.47 -4.15 6.42
CA PHE A 105 -12.36 -5.30 5.52
C PHE A 105 -12.30 -6.63 6.28
N SER A 106 -12.79 -6.68 7.52
CA SER A 106 -12.71 -7.87 8.37
C SER A 106 -13.28 -9.13 7.71
N GLU A 107 -14.42 -9.03 7.04
CA GLU A 107 -15.04 -10.15 6.33
C GLU A 107 -14.21 -10.58 5.09
N THR A 108 -13.57 -9.62 4.45
CA THR A 108 -12.66 -9.89 3.32
C THR A 108 -11.38 -10.58 3.76
N LEU A 109 -10.80 -10.14 4.88
CA LEU A 109 -9.60 -10.76 5.47
C LEU A 109 -9.84 -12.22 5.85
N LEU A 110 -11.07 -12.56 6.26
CA LEU A 110 -11.44 -13.94 6.58
C LEU A 110 -11.96 -14.75 5.39
N GLY A 111 -11.91 -14.19 4.18
CA GLY A 111 -12.34 -14.86 2.95
C GLY A 111 -13.86 -15.09 2.86
N ARG A 112 -14.67 -14.39 3.67
CA ARG A 112 -16.12 -14.55 3.69
C ARG A 112 -16.84 -13.74 2.64
N LYS A 113 -16.26 -12.60 2.24
CA LYS A 113 -16.87 -11.66 1.28
C LYS A 113 -15.80 -10.91 0.50
N ALA A 114 -15.94 -10.82 -0.82
CA ALA A 114 -15.24 -9.81 -1.60
C ALA A 114 -15.93 -8.46 -1.40
N GLN A 115 -15.16 -7.43 -1.07
CA GLN A 115 -15.68 -6.10 -0.79
C GLN A 115 -15.05 -5.08 -1.74
N THR A 116 -15.88 -4.21 -2.30
CA THR A 116 -15.42 -3.07 -3.09
C THR A 116 -15.12 -1.91 -2.14
N ARG A 117 -13.96 -1.30 -2.31
CA ARG A 117 -13.58 -0.08 -1.60
C ARG A 117 -14.48 1.08 -2.00
N THR A 118 -14.90 1.87 -1.02
CA THR A 118 -15.80 3.01 -1.23
C THR A 118 -15.06 4.34 -1.30
N ARG A 119 -13.93 4.44 -0.59
CA ARG A 119 -13.12 5.66 -0.55
C ARG A 119 -11.88 5.54 -1.43
N PRO A 120 -11.46 6.61 -2.11
CA PRO A 120 -10.24 6.60 -2.88
C PRO A 120 -9.01 6.40 -1.98
N LEU A 121 -7.94 5.87 -2.56
CA LEU A 121 -6.62 5.81 -1.97
C LEU A 121 -5.77 6.93 -2.54
N PHE A 122 -4.90 7.49 -1.68
CA PHE A 122 -3.99 8.57 -2.04
C PHE A 122 -2.57 8.25 -1.58
N TRP A 123 -1.60 8.67 -2.35
CA TRP A 123 -0.18 8.53 -2.04
C TRP A 123 0.59 9.78 -2.38
N ASN A 124 1.55 10.12 -1.53
CA ASN A 124 2.54 11.14 -1.76
C ASN A 124 3.93 10.52 -1.60
N ARG A 125 4.72 10.59 -2.67
CA ARG A 125 6.11 10.14 -2.63
C ARG A 125 7.00 11.23 -2.03
N GLN A 126 7.82 10.86 -1.07
CA GLN A 126 8.84 11.77 -0.57
C GLN A 126 9.94 11.94 -1.62
N PRO A 127 10.44 13.17 -1.84
CA PRO A 127 11.44 13.46 -2.87
C PRO A 127 12.88 13.05 -2.49
N ASP A 128 13.07 12.28 -1.44
CA ASP A 128 14.36 11.86 -0.91
C ASP A 128 15.13 10.86 -1.81
N ARG A 129 14.45 10.29 -2.78
CA ARG A 129 15.03 9.38 -3.77
C ARG A 129 14.71 9.87 -5.19
N PRO A 130 15.47 10.83 -5.73
CA PRO A 130 15.33 11.19 -7.12
C PRO A 130 15.61 9.97 -7.98
N GLY A 131 14.85 9.80 -9.05
CA GLY A 131 15.09 8.75 -10.04
C GLY A 131 16.55 8.77 -10.50
N SER A 132 17.13 7.61 -10.72
CA SER A 132 18.44 7.52 -11.33
C SER A 132 18.41 8.19 -12.73
N ASN A 133 19.46 8.87 -13.09
CA ASN A 133 19.63 9.55 -14.39
C ASN A 133 18.70 10.74 -14.68
N GLY A 134 18.22 11.44 -13.65
CA GLY A 134 17.38 12.63 -13.82
C GLY A 134 15.93 12.33 -14.22
N ASP A 135 15.51 11.06 -14.21
CA ASP A 135 14.11 10.70 -14.43
C ASP A 135 13.24 11.28 -13.32
N ARG A 136 12.23 12.05 -13.70
CA ARG A 136 11.21 12.54 -12.78
C ARG A 136 10.10 11.49 -12.68
N TRP A 137 10.01 10.86 -11.52
CA TRP A 137 8.89 10.01 -11.17
C TRP A 137 7.70 10.86 -10.70
N PRO A 138 6.45 10.42 -10.92
CA PRO A 138 5.29 11.05 -10.31
C PRO A 138 5.43 11.15 -8.79
N ASP A 139 5.01 12.30 -8.23
CA ASP A 139 5.10 12.60 -6.80
C ASP A 139 3.81 12.26 -6.06
N LEU A 140 2.68 12.29 -6.79
CA LEU A 140 1.34 12.07 -6.26
C LEU A 140 0.64 10.96 -7.03
N ALA A 141 -0.13 10.15 -6.34
CA ALA A 141 -1.02 9.18 -6.95
C ALA A 141 -2.35 9.11 -6.19
N MET A 142 -3.41 8.76 -6.91
CA MET A 142 -4.67 8.34 -6.32
C MET A 142 -5.26 7.16 -7.09
N ARG A 143 -6.04 6.34 -6.39
CA ARG A 143 -6.84 5.29 -7.00
C ARG A 143 -8.30 5.43 -6.55
N GLU A 144 -9.21 5.43 -7.51
CA GLU A 144 -10.65 5.39 -7.31
C GLU A 144 -11.24 4.27 -8.19
N GLY A 145 -11.71 3.21 -7.58
CA GLY A 145 -12.13 2.01 -8.30
C GLY A 145 -10.99 1.42 -9.13
N ASP A 146 -11.23 1.30 -10.44
CA ASP A 146 -10.24 0.77 -11.38
C ASP A 146 -9.31 1.84 -11.96
N TRP A 147 -9.61 3.11 -11.73
CA TRP A 147 -8.81 4.20 -12.27
C TRP A 147 -7.72 4.64 -11.28
N LYS A 148 -6.52 4.80 -11.81
CA LYS A 148 -5.36 5.35 -11.10
C LYS A 148 -4.81 6.53 -11.85
N LEU A 149 -4.71 7.65 -11.14
CA LEU A 149 -4.08 8.89 -11.63
C LEU A 149 -2.76 9.12 -10.91
N LEU A 150 -1.74 9.48 -11.67
CA LEU A 150 -0.46 9.95 -11.17
C LEU A 150 -0.18 11.37 -11.69
N LEU A 151 0.39 12.21 -10.83
CA LEU A 151 0.76 13.60 -11.14
C LEU A 151 2.14 13.92 -10.57
N MET A 152 2.76 14.95 -11.15
CA MET A 152 3.83 15.66 -10.46
C MET A 152 3.25 16.49 -9.31
N GLU A 153 4.08 16.91 -8.36
CA GLU A 153 3.68 17.74 -7.21
C GLU A 153 2.95 19.04 -7.61
N ASP A 154 3.32 19.62 -8.75
CA ASP A 154 2.71 20.83 -9.31
C ASP A 154 1.42 20.56 -10.10
N GLY A 155 0.95 19.32 -10.13
CA GLY A 155 -0.24 18.90 -10.86
C GLY A 155 -0.04 18.69 -12.35
N THR A 156 1.19 18.76 -12.85
CA THR A 156 1.51 18.54 -14.27
C THR A 156 1.73 17.06 -14.60
N GLN A 157 1.90 16.74 -15.88
CA GLN A 157 2.23 15.43 -16.44
C GLN A 157 1.25 14.32 -16.00
N PRO A 158 -0.06 14.47 -16.22
CA PRO A 158 -1.02 13.48 -15.80
C PRO A 158 -0.81 12.14 -16.52
N GLN A 159 -0.82 11.08 -15.74
CA GLN A 159 -0.83 9.71 -16.22
C GLN A 159 -2.05 9.00 -15.63
N LEU A 160 -2.93 8.52 -16.49
CA LEU A 160 -4.18 7.86 -16.11
C LEU A 160 -4.19 6.42 -16.62
N TYR A 161 -4.43 5.46 -15.73
CA TYR A 161 -4.47 4.03 -16.06
C TYR A 161 -5.75 3.38 -15.56
N ASN A 162 -6.29 2.44 -16.36
CA ASN A 162 -7.37 1.57 -15.92
C ASN A 162 -6.75 0.23 -15.48
N LEU A 163 -6.63 0.02 -14.19
CA LEU A 163 -5.94 -1.14 -13.61
C LEU A 163 -6.68 -2.47 -13.79
N ALA A 164 -7.97 -2.45 -14.14
CA ALA A 164 -8.69 -3.67 -14.47
C ALA A 164 -8.24 -4.27 -15.80
N ASN A 165 -7.87 -3.42 -16.77
CA ASN A 165 -7.47 -3.82 -18.12
C ASN A 165 -5.97 -3.68 -18.36
N ASP A 166 -5.31 -2.80 -17.63
CA ASP A 166 -3.89 -2.46 -17.74
C ASP A 166 -3.22 -2.37 -16.36
N PRO A 167 -3.11 -3.49 -15.63
CA PRO A 167 -2.47 -3.50 -14.30
C PRO A 167 -0.96 -3.21 -14.37
N GLY A 168 -0.35 -3.29 -15.55
CA GLY A 168 1.05 -2.96 -15.80
C GLY A 168 1.31 -1.49 -16.09
N GLU A 169 0.26 -0.65 -16.14
CA GLU A 169 0.37 0.80 -16.38
C GLU A 169 1.16 1.15 -17.66
N ALA A 170 0.88 0.39 -18.73
CA ALA A 170 1.57 0.51 -20.02
C ALA A 170 0.98 1.61 -20.92
N GLN A 171 -0.34 1.87 -20.79
CA GLN A 171 -1.07 2.74 -21.71
C GLN A 171 -1.68 3.94 -20.97
N ASN A 172 -1.01 5.08 -21.05
CA ASN A 172 -1.54 6.33 -20.48
C ASN A 172 -2.81 6.77 -21.21
N GLN A 173 -3.95 6.78 -20.52
CA GLN A 173 -5.27 7.17 -21.02
C GLN A 173 -5.64 8.64 -20.77
N ALA A 174 -4.73 9.45 -20.22
CA ALA A 174 -5.05 10.82 -19.80
C ALA A 174 -5.61 11.68 -20.94
N ALA A 175 -5.07 11.55 -22.14
CA ALA A 175 -5.55 12.30 -23.31
C ALA A 175 -6.95 11.87 -23.77
N ASN A 176 -7.34 10.61 -23.52
CA ASN A 176 -8.62 10.05 -23.92
C ASN A 176 -9.75 10.36 -22.90
N HIS A 177 -9.39 10.74 -21.66
CA HIS A 177 -10.35 10.99 -20.58
C HIS A 177 -10.08 12.31 -19.84
N PRO A 178 -10.11 13.47 -20.56
CA PRO A 178 -9.73 14.78 -19.98
C PRO A 178 -10.61 15.20 -18.80
N ASP A 179 -11.92 14.93 -18.85
CA ASP A 179 -12.83 15.28 -17.75
C ASP A 179 -12.57 14.44 -16.49
N LEU A 180 -12.26 13.16 -16.67
CA LEU A 180 -11.87 12.28 -15.55
C LEU A 180 -10.56 12.74 -14.94
N VAL A 181 -9.55 13.06 -15.76
CA VAL A 181 -8.27 13.62 -15.29
C VAL A 181 -8.51 14.90 -14.50
N LYS A 182 -9.31 15.83 -15.01
CA LYS A 182 -9.63 17.08 -14.31
C LYS A 182 -10.26 16.83 -12.94
N ARG A 183 -11.25 15.93 -12.87
CA ARG A 183 -11.94 15.59 -11.62
C ARG A 183 -10.99 14.95 -10.60
N LEU A 184 -10.26 13.90 -11.00
CA LEU A 184 -9.33 13.19 -10.12
C LEU A 184 -8.16 14.08 -9.69
N SER A 185 -7.62 14.92 -10.59
CA SER A 185 -6.59 15.91 -10.23
C SER A 185 -7.07 16.88 -9.17
N GLY A 186 -8.32 17.35 -9.29
CA GLY A 186 -8.92 18.23 -8.26
C GLY A 186 -8.99 17.55 -6.90
N GLN A 187 -9.39 16.28 -6.85
CA GLN A 187 -9.43 15.50 -5.60
C GLN A 187 -8.02 15.27 -5.03
N LEU A 188 -7.07 14.83 -5.86
CA LEU A 188 -5.71 14.51 -5.45
C LEU A 188 -4.97 15.74 -4.91
N LEU A 189 -5.03 16.86 -5.63
CA LEU A 189 -4.42 18.11 -5.20
C LEU A 189 -5.13 18.71 -3.98
N GLY A 190 -6.44 18.52 -3.87
CA GLY A 190 -7.21 18.88 -2.68
C GLY A 190 -6.74 18.11 -1.45
N TRP A 191 -6.61 16.80 -1.56
CA TRP A 191 -6.06 15.95 -0.50
C TRP A 191 -4.61 16.35 -0.14
N ARG A 192 -3.75 16.57 -1.15
CA ARG A 192 -2.35 16.97 -0.93
C ARG A 192 -2.23 18.24 -0.05
N LYS A 193 -3.15 19.19 -0.24
CA LYS A 193 -3.19 20.42 0.57
C LYS A 193 -3.56 20.19 2.05
N THR A 194 -4.19 19.07 2.38
CA THR A 194 -4.51 18.72 3.78
C THR A 194 -3.33 18.13 4.53
N LEU A 195 -2.28 17.69 3.80
CA LEU A 195 -1.10 17.14 4.42
C LEU A 195 -0.22 18.25 5.00
N PRO A 196 0.50 17.98 6.10
CA PRO A 196 1.50 18.90 6.62
C PRO A 196 2.50 19.28 5.51
N ILE A 197 2.89 20.54 5.47
CA ILE A 197 4.00 20.95 4.61
C ILE A 197 5.23 20.22 5.12
N THR A 198 5.77 19.33 4.34
CA THR A 198 7.07 18.74 4.63
C THR A 198 8.09 19.87 4.46
N LEU A 199 8.53 20.44 5.57
CA LEU A 199 9.71 21.29 5.52
C LEU A 199 10.81 20.39 4.97
N ASN A 200 11.34 20.73 3.80
CA ASN A 200 12.59 20.18 3.29
C ASN A 200 13.69 20.63 4.28
N VAL A 201 13.75 19.99 5.43
CA VAL A 201 14.87 20.11 6.33
C VAL A 201 15.99 19.35 5.64
N THR A 202 16.76 20.06 4.83
CA THR A 202 18.07 19.54 4.45
C THR A 202 18.75 19.19 5.76
N PRO A 203 19.04 17.89 6.05
CA PRO A 203 19.64 17.50 7.31
C PRO A 203 20.87 18.36 7.51
N SER A 204 20.96 19.07 8.63
CA SER A 204 22.17 19.83 8.96
C SER A 204 23.35 18.87 8.94
N ALA A 205 24.55 19.37 8.72
CA ALA A 205 25.75 18.52 8.74
C ALA A 205 25.86 17.71 10.05
N SER A 206 25.37 18.26 11.17
CA SER A 206 25.27 17.58 12.46
C SER A 206 24.27 16.42 12.47
N THR A 207 23.12 16.54 11.79
CA THR A 207 22.13 15.45 11.68
C THR A 207 22.64 14.33 10.76
N ARG A 208 23.40 14.65 9.72
CA ARG A 208 24.07 13.65 8.88
C ARG A 208 25.13 12.87 9.65
N ALA A 209 25.91 13.53 10.49
CA ALA A 209 26.92 12.87 11.33
C ALA A 209 26.27 11.96 12.39
N ALA A 210 25.13 12.36 12.98
CA ALA A 210 24.41 11.54 13.94
C ALA A 210 23.80 10.27 13.29
N ASN A 211 23.25 10.39 12.08
CA ASN A 211 22.70 9.24 11.35
C ASN A 211 23.82 8.29 10.89
N GLN A 212 24.97 8.81 10.46
CA GLN A 212 26.13 7.96 10.13
C GLN A 212 26.71 7.23 11.36
N ALA A 213 26.65 7.83 12.55
CA ALA A 213 27.07 7.19 13.79
C ALA A 213 26.12 6.09 14.25
N GLN A 214 24.82 6.14 13.89
CA GLN A 214 23.85 5.09 14.17
C GLN A 214 23.99 3.89 13.23
N ASP A 215 24.39 4.09 11.98
CA ASP A 215 24.62 3.01 11.01
C ASP A 215 25.87 2.17 11.32
N THR A 216 26.73 2.60 12.25
CA THR A 216 27.91 1.83 12.68
C THR A 216 27.64 0.86 13.83
N PHE A 217 26.43 0.79 14.38
CA PHE A 217 26.03 -0.27 15.30
C PHE A 217 25.69 -1.55 14.51
N VAL A 218 26.72 -2.23 14.04
CA VAL A 218 26.63 -3.63 13.61
C VAL A 218 26.33 -4.46 14.86
N ASN A 219 25.17 -5.09 14.86
CA ASN A 219 24.77 -6.09 15.83
C ASN A 219 25.84 -7.19 15.90
N PRO A 220 26.44 -7.48 17.03
CA PRO A 220 27.13 -8.75 17.20
C PRO A 220 26.08 -9.82 17.49
N ILE A 221 25.99 -10.78 16.61
CA ILE A 221 25.40 -12.14 16.62
C ILE A 221 24.43 -12.46 17.77
#